data_3361f45602059dc42eb698fab2543001
#
_entry.id   3361f45602059dc42eb698fab2543001
#
_cell.length_a   1.000
_cell.length_b   1.000
_cell.length_c   1.000
_cell.angle_alpha   90.00
_cell.angle_beta   90.00
_cell.angle_gamma   90.00
#
_symmetry.space_group_name_H-M   'P 1'
#
loop_
_entity.id
_entity.type
_entity.pdbx_description
1 polymer ?
#
loop_
_entity_poly.entity_id
_entity_poly.type
_entity_poly.pdbx_seq_one_letter_code
_entity_poly.pdbx_strand_id
1 'polypeptide(L)'
;TVTTFAGAEQTNQNGFVNGNGTNARFGGNSRGLAIDGNNNLYAPDYANHVIRKITPSADVTTYAGTGAQCTTYGQSVLSGTLTSTVFCSLQSNLAFDSNGNLFVLDGSTIRKITPSGDVSPFAGGIAPNGTPSSDLDKDGTGTDAWFYVLWDIAIDSNDNLFVIDQGNHKIKKVTPGGVVTTFAGNENTGNQNGTGVNTRFSSPVGIAIDANDNLFISDAQNHRIRKITPAGVVTTYAGSTQGYQN
;
A
#
# COMPACT_ATOMS: atom_id res chain seq x y z
N THR A 1 23.70 -17.53 -0.11
CA THR A 1 23.03 -18.09 -1.28
C THR A 1 21.62 -17.52 -1.34
N VAL A 2 21.19 -17.04 -2.50
CA VAL A 2 19.80 -16.61 -2.76
C VAL A 2 19.16 -17.71 -3.60
N THR A 3 17.95 -18.12 -3.21
CA THR A 3 17.16 -19.13 -3.92
C THR A 3 15.75 -18.61 -4.17
N THR A 4 15.13 -19.08 -5.23
CA THR A 4 13.71 -18.77 -5.52
C THR A 4 12.84 -19.54 -4.53
N PHE A 5 12.01 -18.81 -3.75
CA PHE A 5 11.06 -19.41 -2.82
C PHE A 5 9.75 -19.78 -3.53
N ALA A 6 9.20 -18.87 -4.35
CA ALA A 6 7.99 -19.10 -5.12
C ALA A 6 8.02 -18.29 -6.43
N GLY A 7 7.43 -18.84 -7.49
CA GLY A 7 7.43 -18.26 -8.83
C GLY A 7 8.42 -18.93 -9.78
N ALA A 8 8.30 -18.68 -11.07
CA ALA A 8 9.17 -19.27 -12.07
C ALA A 8 10.62 -18.78 -11.95
N GLU A 9 11.58 -19.67 -12.14
CA GLU A 9 13.01 -19.35 -12.13
C GLU A 9 13.48 -18.62 -13.40
N GLN A 10 12.77 -18.73 -14.49
CA GLN A 10 13.16 -18.16 -15.78
C GLN A 10 12.40 -16.87 -16.09
N THR A 11 13.08 -15.93 -16.73
CA THR A 11 12.46 -14.72 -17.28
C THR A 11 11.41 -15.08 -18.35
N ASN A 12 10.35 -14.27 -18.47
CA ASN A 12 9.24 -14.43 -19.42
C ASN A 12 8.27 -15.62 -19.14
N GLN A 13 8.24 -16.14 -17.94
CA GLN A 13 7.23 -17.10 -17.50
C GLN A 13 6.14 -16.46 -16.63
N ASN A 14 5.66 -15.27 -17.04
CA ASN A 14 4.52 -14.64 -16.41
C ASN A 14 3.26 -15.50 -16.61
N GLY A 15 2.34 -15.46 -15.66
CA GLY A 15 1.10 -16.21 -15.76
C GLY A 15 0.28 -16.17 -14.48
N PHE A 16 -0.78 -16.93 -14.48
CA PHE A 16 -1.70 -17.09 -13.36
C PHE A 16 -1.86 -18.58 -13.06
N VAL A 17 -0.89 -19.14 -12.31
CA VAL A 17 -0.90 -20.56 -11.95
C VAL A 17 -0.65 -20.72 -10.46
N ASN A 18 -1.55 -21.40 -9.77
CA ASN A 18 -1.33 -21.89 -8.41
C ASN A 18 -0.37 -23.08 -8.43
N GLY A 19 0.39 -23.30 -7.37
CA GLY A 19 1.32 -24.42 -7.29
C GLY A 19 2.33 -24.25 -6.18
N ASN A 20 3.17 -25.26 -5.97
CA ASN A 20 4.22 -25.23 -4.97
C ASN A 20 5.52 -24.68 -5.57
N GLY A 21 6.17 -23.77 -4.87
CA GLY A 21 7.49 -23.24 -5.20
C GLY A 21 7.56 -22.67 -6.61
N THR A 22 8.50 -23.14 -7.38
CA THR A 22 8.77 -22.71 -8.76
C THR A 22 7.72 -23.14 -9.80
N ASN A 23 6.75 -23.99 -9.42
CA ASN A 23 5.63 -24.34 -10.28
C ASN A 23 4.55 -23.26 -10.33
N ALA A 24 4.52 -22.35 -9.36
CA ALA A 24 3.62 -21.21 -9.39
C ALA A 24 4.00 -20.19 -10.47
N ARG A 25 3.01 -19.42 -10.93
CA ARG A 25 3.24 -18.29 -11.85
C ARG A 25 2.55 -17.04 -11.29
N PHE A 26 3.25 -15.94 -11.38
CA PHE A 26 2.75 -14.60 -11.05
C PHE A 26 2.71 -13.74 -12.31
N GLY A 27 1.82 -12.76 -12.33
CA GLY A 27 1.86 -11.71 -13.34
C GLY A 27 3.06 -10.76 -13.11
N GLY A 28 3.30 -9.89 -14.05
CA GLY A 28 4.34 -8.87 -13.91
C GLY A 28 3.98 -7.78 -12.90
N ASN A 29 4.99 -7.05 -12.43
CA ASN A 29 4.86 -5.85 -11.58
C ASN A 29 4.24 -6.07 -10.19
N SER A 30 4.38 -7.25 -9.62
CA SER A 30 4.03 -7.46 -8.19
C SER A 30 4.95 -6.65 -7.30
N ARG A 31 4.38 -5.83 -6.42
CA ARG A 31 5.11 -4.98 -5.47
C ARG A 31 4.55 -5.19 -4.07
N GLY A 32 5.45 -5.22 -3.10
CA GLY A 32 5.08 -5.39 -1.70
C GLY A 32 4.74 -6.81 -1.27
N LEU A 33 4.84 -7.04 0.02
CA LEU A 33 4.51 -8.29 0.69
C LEU A 33 4.00 -7.97 2.10
N ALA A 34 2.98 -8.70 2.56
CA ALA A 34 2.64 -8.76 3.98
C ALA A 34 2.77 -10.18 4.50
N ILE A 35 2.96 -10.30 5.80
CA ILE A 35 3.05 -11.58 6.50
C ILE A 35 1.99 -11.64 7.59
N ASP A 36 1.29 -12.77 7.72
CA ASP A 36 0.34 -13.01 8.80
C ASP A 36 1.00 -13.68 10.02
N GLY A 37 0.26 -13.81 11.11
CA GLY A 37 0.74 -14.46 12.33
C GLY A 37 1.09 -15.95 12.19
N ASN A 38 0.75 -16.59 11.08
CA ASN A 38 1.09 -17.96 10.73
C ASN A 38 2.26 -18.05 9.74
N ASN A 39 2.96 -16.95 9.50
CA ASN A 39 4.06 -16.82 8.53
C ASN A 39 3.64 -17.08 7.07
N ASN A 40 2.38 -16.93 6.72
CA ASN A 40 2.00 -16.91 5.31
C ASN A 40 2.31 -15.51 4.74
N LEU A 41 2.85 -15.49 3.52
CA LEU A 41 3.06 -14.26 2.77
C LEU A 41 1.85 -13.96 1.89
N TYR A 42 1.55 -12.69 1.74
CA TYR A 42 0.50 -12.18 0.86
C TYR A 42 1.12 -11.18 -0.10
N ALA A 43 0.91 -11.40 -1.40
CA ALA A 43 1.49 -10.62 -2.47
C ALA A 43 0.39 -10.10 -3.42
N PRO A 44 0.37 -8.79 -3.73
CA PRO A 44 -0.45 -8.29 -4.81
C PRO A 44 0.09 -8.82 -6.14
N ASP A 45 -0.72 -9.51 -6.89
CA ASP A 45 -0.41 -10.01 -8.24
C ASP A 45 -1.09 -9.08 -9.25
N TYR A 46 -0.45 -7.94 -9.50
CA TYR A 46 -1.04 -6.79 -10.21
C TYR A 46 -1.61 -7.16 -11.58
N ALA A 47 -0.82 -7.80 -12.41
CA ALA A 47 -1.25 -8.12 -13.77
C ALA A 47 -2.38 -9.17 -13.82
N ASN A 48 -2.59 -9.92 -12.74
CA ASN A 48 -3.66 -10.89 -12.60
C ASN A 48 -4.84 -10.37 -11.75
N HIS A 49 -4.79 -9.14 -11.25
CA HIS A 49 -5.85 -8.51 -10.44
C HIS A 49 -6.28 -9.33 -9.22
N VAL A 50 -5.33 -10.03 -8.58
CA VAL A 50 -5.57 -10.88 -7.41
C VAL A 50 -4.52 -10.68 -6.33
N ILE A 51 -4.84 -11.10 -5.12
CA ILE A 51 -3.88 -11.26 -4.04
C ILE A 51 -3.54 -12.75 -3.94
N ARG A 52 -2.23 -13.06 -3.93
CA ARG A 52 -1.73 -14.42 -3.76
C ARG A 52 -1.32 -14.63 -2.31
N LYS A 53 -1.63 -15.84 -1.80
CA LYS A 53 -1.13 -16.34 -0.52
C LYS A 53 -0.06 -17.39 -0.78
N ILE A 54 1.06 -17.28 -0.06
CA ILE A 54 2.18 -18.22 -0.12
C ILE A 54 2.41 -18.74 1.30
N THR A 55 2.27 -20.05 1.50
CA THR A 55 2.51 -20.69 2.79
C THR A 55 4.01 -20.83 3.10
N PRO A 56 4.40 -21.13 4.36
CA PRO A 56 5.80 -21.46 4.68
C PRO A 56 6.35 -22.68 3.92
N SER A 57 5.49 -23.57 3.41
CA SER A 57 5.85 -24.69 2.53
C SER A 57 5.93 -24.28 1.05
N ALA A 58 5.86 -22.99 0.74
CA ALA A 58 5.88 -22.43 -0.61
C ALA A 58 4.64 -22.78 -1.48
N ASP A 59 3.52 -23.20 -0.89
CA ASP A 59 2.29 -23.41 -1.63
C ASP A 59 1.65 -22.07 -1.96
N VAL A 60 1.49 -21.78 -3.27
CA VAL A 60 0.92 -20.53 -3.78
C VAL A 60 -0.51 -20.77 -4.21
N THR A 61 -1.42 -19.98 -3.66
CA THR A 61 -2.85 -19.99 -3.99
C THR A 61 -3.36 -18.58 -4.24
N THR A 62 -4.48 -18.46 -4.95
CA THR A 62 -5.21 -17.19 -5.00
C THR A 62 -5.93 -16.99 -3.66
N TYR A 63 -5.65 -15.88 -3.00
CA TYR A 63 -6.30 -15.52 -1.75
C TYR A 63 -7.56 -14.69 -1.98
N ALA A 64 -7.48 -13.64 -2.77
CA ALA A 64 -8.61 -12.77 -3.07
C ALA A 64 -8.55 -12.21 -4.49
N GLY A 65 -9.71 -11.93 -5.05
CA GLY A 65 -9.87 -11.38 -6.40
C GLY A 65 -10.37 -12.42 -7.40
N THR A 66 -11.17 -11.94 -8.36
CA THR A 66 -11.71 -12.79 -9.44
C THR A 66 -10.72 -12.98 -10.59
N GLY A 67 -9.66 -12.19 -10.67
CA GLY A 67 -8.78 -12.09 -11.82
C GLY A 67 -9.37 -11.30 -13.00
N ALA A 68 -10.58 -10.79 -12.87
CA ALA A 68 -11.19 -9.96 -13.89
C ALA A 68 -10.56 -8.58 -13.91
N GLN A 69 -10.30 -8.06 -15.11
CA GLN A 69 -9.84 -6.69 -15.29
C GLN A 69 -10.96 -5.70 -14.93
N CYS A 70 -10.61 -4.67 -14.20
CA CYS A 70 -11.51 -3.57 -13.91
C CYS A 70 -11.74 -2.74 -15.19
N THR A 71 -12.95 -2.74 -15.68
CA THR A 71 -13.32 -2.03 -16.92
C THR A 71 -13.72 -0.58 -16.71
N THR A 72 -14.00 -0.19 -15.48
CA THR A 72 -14.42 1.17 -15.13
C THR A 72 -13.87 1.56 -13.76
N TYR A 73 -12.95 2.49 -13.74
CA TYR A 73 -12.50 3.12 -12.50
C TYR A 73 -13.73 3.72 -11.78
N GLY A 74 -13.98 3.27 -10.57
CA GLY A 74 -15.07 3.82 -9.76
C GLY A 74 -16.36 3.03 -9.73
N GLN A 75 -16.52 1.97 -10.53
CA GLN A 75 -17.67 1.08 -10.48
C GLN A 75 -17.31 -0.35 -10.09
N SER A 76 -16.21 -0.54 -9.42
CA SER A 76 -15.87 -1.86 -8.92
C SER A 76 -16.88 -2.30 -7.86
N VAL A 77 -17.10 -3.57 -7.78
CA VAL A 77 -17.68 -4.21 -6.62
C VAL A 77 -16.68 -4.02 -5.47
N LEU A 78 -16.71 -2.80 -4.86
CA LEU A 78 -15.83 -2.41 -3.75
C LEU A 78 -16.08 -3.27 -2.52
N SER A 79 -17.23 -3.91 -2.44
CA SER A 79 -17.60 -4.85 -1.38
C SER A 79 -17.90 -6.22 -1.94
N GLY A 80 -17.59 -7.25 -1.19
CA GLY A 80 -17.84 -8.63 -1.60
C GLY A 80 -17.10 -9.62 -0.71
N THR A 81 -16.90 -10.81 -1.21
CA THR A 81 -16.07 -11.85 -0.58
C THR A 81 -14.73 -11.98 -1.30
N LEU A 82 -13.83 -12.80 -0.74
CA LEU A 82 -12.53 -13.08 -1.35
C LEU A 82 -12.63 -13.49 -2.83
N THR A 83 -13.67 -14.24 -3.19
CA THR A 83 -13.86 -14.82 -4.54
C THR A 83 -14.77 -14.00 -5.45
N SER A 84 -15.44 -12.97 -4.95
CA SER A 84 -16.35 -12.12 -5.74
C SER A 84 -15.82 -10.72 -5.98
N THR A 85 -14.75 -10.33 -5.29
CA THR A 85 -14.19 -8.98 -5.41
C THR A 85 -13.36 -8.83 -6.69
N VAL A 86 -13.39 -7.61 -7.27
CA VAL A 86 -12.52 -7.20 -8.37
C VAL A 86 -11.58 -6.12 -7.86
N PHE A 87 -10.30 -6.28 -8.09
CA PHE A 87 -9.29 -5.26 -7.81
C PHE A 87 -8.92 -4.51 -9.10
N CYS A 88 -8.79 -3.19 -9.00
CA CYS A 88 -8.54 -2.34 -10.15
C CYS A 88 -7.06 -1.96 -10.31
N SER A 89 -6.35 -1.76 -9.20
CA SER A 89 -4.99 -1.26 -9.25
C SER A 89 -4.15 -1.71 -8.04
N LEU A 90 -3.83 -2.99 -8.00
CA LEU A 90 -2.99 -3.60 -6.95
C LEU A 90 -1.48 -3.30 -7.15
N GLN A 91 -1.13 -2.05 -7.48
CA GLN A 91 0.27 -1.68 -7.75
C GLN A 91 1.10 -1.48 -6.49
N SER A 92 0.46 -1.44 -5.33
CA SER A 92 1.02 -0.97 -4.08
C SER A 92 1.06 -2.07 -3.02
N ASN A 93 1.59 -1.74 -1.86
CA ASN A 93 1.77 -2.64 -0.74
C ASN A 93 0.45 -2.95 0.00
N LEU A 94 0.52 -3.88 0.93
CA LEU A 94 -0.57 -4.31 1.79
C LEU A 94 -0.04 -4.60 3.20
N ALA A 95 -0.90 -4.52 4.21
CA ALA A 95 -0.47 -4.70 5.60
C ALA A 95 -1.58 -5.31 6.46
N PHE A 96 -1.19 -6.10 7.48
CA PHE A 96 -2.11 -6.66 8.48
C PHE A 96 -2.14 -5.79 9.74
N ASP A 97 -3.35 -5.60 10.30
CA ASP A 97 -3.51 -5.08 11.64
C ASP A 97 -3.39 -6.22 12.70
N SER A 98 -3.41 -5.85 13.98
CA SER A 98 -3.32 -6.80 15.10
C SER A 98 -4.51 -7.77 15.18
N ASN A 99 -5.64 -7.45 14.55
CA ASN A 99 -6.85 -8.27 14.49
C ASN A 99 -6.87 -9.22 13.28
N GLY A 100 -5.81 -9.21 12.46
CA GLY A 100 -5.70 -10.04 11.27
C GLY A 100 -6.50 -9.52 10.07
N ASN A 101 -6.95 -8.27 10.08
CA ASN A 101 -7.50 -7.65 8.89
C ASN A 101 -6.37 -7.25 7.94
N LEU A 102 -6.53 -7.55 6.66
CA LEU A 102 -5.60 -7.16 5.61
C LEU A 102 -6.09 -5.86 4.95
N PHE A 103 -5.26 -4.83 5.00
CA PHE A 103 -5.50 -3.58 4.28
C PHE A 103 -4.73 -3.59 2.96
N VAL A 104 -5.43 -3.24 1.89
CA VAL A 104 -4.96 -3.33 0.52
C VAL A 104 -5.14 -1.98 -0.16
N LEU A 105 -4.07 -1.47 -0.75
CA LEU A 105 -4.15 -0.26 -1.57
C LEU A 105 -4.61 -0.64 -2.98
N ASP A 106 -5.81 -0.21 -3.35
CA ASP A 106 -6.43 -0.44 -4.67
C ASP A 106 -6.71 0.90 -5.36
N GLY A 107 -5.72 1.40 -6.07
CA GLY A 107 -5.74 2.74 -6.67
C GLY A 107 -5.74 3.86 -5.63
N SER A 108 -6.80 4.64 -5.56
CA SER A 108 -7.00 5.70 -4.57
C SER A 108 -7.87 5.26 -3.38
N THR A 109 -8.11 3.97 -3.21
CA THR A 109 -8.95 3.40 -2.14
C THR A 109 -8.14 2.43 -1.30
N ILE A 110 -8.31 2.50 0.02
CA ILE A 110 -7.85 1.46 0.95
C ILE A 110 -9.00 0.49 1.16
N ARG A 111 -8.78 -0.78 0.83
CA ARG A 111 -9.76 -1.84 1.06
C ARG A 111 -9.37 -2.65 2.28
N LYS A 112 -10.36 -3.08 3.04
CA LYS A 112 -10.18 -3.98 4.19
C LYS A 112 -10.71 -5.36 3.84
N ILE A 113 -9.91 -6.37 4.12
CA ILE A 113 -10.29 -7.79 4.06
C ILE A 113 -10.27 -8.32 5.48
N THR A 114 -11.42 -8.78 5.97
CA THR A 114 -11.53 -9.35 7.33
C THR A 114 -11.03 -10.80 7.36
N PRO A 115 -10.71 -11.36 8.54
CA PRO A 115 -10.41 -12.80 8.66
C PRO A 115 -11.54 -13.73 8.20
N SER A 116 -12.80 -13.26 8.22
CA SER A 116 -13.97 -13.98 7.67
C SER A 116 -14.00 -13.98 6.13
N GLY A 117 -13.18 -13.16 5.48
CA GLY A 117 -13.12 -13.06 4.03
C GLY A 117 -14.03 -12.00 3.43
N ASP A 118 -14.61 -11.11 4.24
CA ASP A 118 -15.38 -9.98 3.75
C ASP A 118 -14.45 -8.88 3.26
N VAL A 119 -14.70 -8.37 2.06
CA VAL A 119 -13.95 -7.30 1.43
C VAL A 119 -14.81 -6.06 1.33
N SER A 120 -14.33 -4.92 1.84
CA SER A 120 -15.06 -3.66 1.81
C SER A 120 -14.12 -2.46 1.63
N PRO A 121 -14.59 -1.32 1.11
CA PRO A 121 -13.85 -0.07 1.18
C PRO A 121 -13.69 0.35 2.64
N PHE A 122 -12.49 0.79 3.02
CA PHE A 122 -12.19 1.24 4.37
C PHE A 122 -11.97 2.75 4.42
N ALA A 123 -11.18 3.29 3.48
CA ALA A 123 -10.98 4.72 3.32
C ALA A 123 -10.64 5.06 1.87
N GLY A 124 -10.94 6.29 1.48
CA GLY A 124 -10.77 6.74 0.10
C GLY A 124 -12.02 6.53 -0.74
N GLY A 125 -12.59 7.62 -1.20
CA GLY A 125 -13.74 7.64 -2.08
C GLY A 125 -13.33 7.77 -3.55
N ILE A 126 -14.32 7.54 -4.39
CA ILE A 126 -14.22 7.79 -5.82
C ILE A 126 -14.82 9.19 -6.05
N ALA A 127 -14.07 10.06 -6.72
CA ALA A 127 -14.60 11.36 -7.10
C ALA A 127 -15.93 11.19 -7.87
N PRO A 128 -16.94 12.04 -7.62
CA PRO A 128 -18.29 11.87 -8.15
C PRO A 128 -18.39 11.71 -9.67
N ASN A 129 -17.37 12.10 -10.41
CA ASN A 129 -17.34 12.07 -11.88
C ASN A 129 -16.42 10.96 -12.45
N GLY A 130 -15.91 10.04 -11.60
CA GLY A 130 -15.04 8.95 -12.05
C GLY A 130 -13.70 9.39 -12.63
N THR A 131 -13.39 10.67 -12.57
CA THR A 131 -12.12 11.23 -13.05
C THR A 131 -11.19 11.50 -11.87
N PRO A 132 -9.89 11.19 -11.98
CA PRO A 132 -8.90 11.73 -11.07
C PRO A 132 -8.93 13.26 -11.22
N SER A 133 -9.51 13.98 -10.27
CA SER A 133 -9.41 15.44 -10.26
C SER A 133 -8.11 15.84 -9.59
N SER A 134 -7.54 16.97 -10.03
CA SER A 134 -6.40 17.60 -9.37
C SER A 134 -6.64 18.01 -7.91
N ASP A 135 -7.87 17.84 -7.43
CA ASP A 135 -8.31 18.19 -6.08
C ASP A 135 -8.52 16.95 -5.18
N LEU A 136 -7.89 15.82 -5.51
CA LEU A 136 -7.98 14.56 -4.75
C LEU A 136 -7.10 14.59 -3.49
N ASP A 137 -7.38 15.55 -2.62
CA ASP A 137 -6.75 15.63 -1.30
C ASP A 137 -7.79 16.11 -0.28
N LYS A 138 -8.45 15.17 0.38
CA LYS A 138 -9.45 15.50 1.39
C LYS A 138 -9.32 14.60 2.59
N ASP A 139 -9.12 15.18 3.75
CA ASP A 139 -9.29 14.51 5.02
C ASP A 139 -10.78 14.24 5.27
N GLY A 140 -11.11 13.17 5.97
CA GLY A 140 -12.52 12.78 6.19
C GLY A 140 -12.62 11.42 6.85
N THR A 141 -13.82 10.83 6.86
CA THR A 141 -14.05 9.50 7.44
C THR A 141 -14.47 8.52 6.35
N GLY A 142 -13.80 7.38 6.29
CA GLY A 142 -14.13 6.33 5.33
C GLY A 142 -14.01 6.83 3.90
N THR A 143 -15.06 6.64 3.12
CA THR A 143 -15.11 7.01 1.70
C THR A 143 -15.33 8.52 1.44
N ASP A 144 -15.51 9.33 2.49
CA ASP A 144 -15.57 10.79 2.36
C ASP A 144 -14.17 11.42 2.26
N ALA A 145 -13.12 10.66 2.60
CA ALA A 145 -11.73 11.05 2.37
C ALA A 145 -11.32 10.77 0.92
N TRP A 146 -10.36 11.54 0.41
CA TRP A 146 -9.83 11.34 -0.93
C TRP A 146 -8.31 11.32 -0.92
N PHE A 147 -7.75 10.43 -1.75
CA PHE A 147 -6.33 10.28 -2.02
C PHE A 147 -6.08 10.42 -3.53
N TYR A 148 -4.88 10.86 -3.91
CA TYR A 148 -4.55 10.95 -5.34
C TYR A 148 -3.89 9.66 -5.84
N VAL A 149 -2.73 9.30 -5.28
CA VAL A 149 -2.01 8.07 -5.66
C VAL A 149 -1.46 7.43 -4.39
N LEU A 150 -2.09 6.36 -3.95
CA LEU A 150 -1.59 5.56 -2.83
C LEU A 150 -0.44 4.67 -3.29
N TRP A 151 0.70 4.73 -2.57
CA TRP A 151 1.90 4.02 -2.99
C TRP A 151 2.36 2.95 -2.00
N ASP A 152 2.35 3.23 -0.71
CA ASP A 152 2.81 2.30 0.31
C ASP A 152 2.07 2.50 1.63
N ILE A 153 2.09 1.48 2.50
CA ILE A 153 1.34 1.43 3.75
C ILE A 153 2.18 0.80 4.87
N ALA A 154 2.10 1.39 6.06
CA ALA A 154 2.59 0.79 7.31
C ALA A 154 1.53 0.94 8.40
N ILE A 155 1.61 0.10 9.45
CA ILE A 155 0.66 0.09 10.58
C ILE A 155 1.45 0.26 11.87
N ASP A 156 1.00 1.16 12.76
CA ASP A 156 1.60 1.38 14.07
C ASP A 156 1.08 0.39 15.12
N SER A 157 1.64 0.45 16.33
CA SER A 157 1.27 -0.41 17.46
C SER A 157 -0.18 -0.20 17.97
N ASN A 158 -0.87 0.83 17.50
CA ASN A 158 -2.26 1.16 17.82
C ASN A 158 -3.21 0.88 16.65
N ASP A 159 -2.77 0.10 15.65
CA ASP A 159 -3.52 -0.22 14.43
C ASP A 159 -3.87 1.01 13.56
N ASN A 160 -3.18 2.15 13.71
CA ASN A 160 -3.33 3.23 12.76
C ASN A 160 -2.54 2.91 11.49
N LEU A 161 -3.17 3.12 10.34
CA LEU A 161 -2.51 3.01 9.05
C LEU A 161 -1.80 4.35 8.74
N PHE A 162 -0.58 4.25 8.25
CA PHE A 162 0.13 5.38 7.63
C PHE A 162 0.32 5.05 6.16
N VAL A 163 -0.22 5.89 5.29
CA VAL A 163 -0.16 5.67 3.85
C VAL A 163 0.55 6.82 3.15
N ILE A 164 1.33 6.47 2.16
CA ILE A 164 1.94 7.45 1.27
C ILE A 164 0.92 7.82 0.20
N ASP A 165 0.45 9.06 0.25
CA ASP A 165 -0.30 9.71 -0.82
C ASP A 165 0.70 10.45 -1.72
N GLN A 166 1.33 9.69 -2.61
CA GLN A 166 2.48 10.11 -3.41
C GLN A 166 2.15 11.29 -4.32
N GLY A 167 0.96 11.28 -4.93
CA GLY A 167 0.54 12.34 -5.84
C GLY A 167 0.33 13.68 -5.13
N ASN A 168 0.01 13.65 -3.82
CA ASN A 168 -0.16 14.84 -2.99
C ASN A 168 1.09 15.18 -2.15
N HIS A 169 2.16 14.38 -2.27
CA HIS A 169 3.39 14.55 -1.49
C HIS A 169 3.16 14.51 0.03
N LYS A 170 2.18 13.70 0.49
CA LYS A 170 1.72 13.64 1.88
C LYS A 170 1.84 12.23 2.46
N ILE A 171 1.95 12.20 3.78
CA ILE A 171 1.74 11.00 4.58
C ILE A 171 0.41 11.20 5.30
N LYS A 172 -0.55 10.32 5.02
CA LYS A 172 -1.85 10.31 5.66
C LYS A 172 -1.89 9.27 6.78
N LYS A 173 -2.56 9.61 7.88
CA LYS A 173 -2.89 8.69 8.96
C LYS A 173 -4.36 8.30 8.85
N VAL A 174 -4.66 7.01 8.99
CA VAL A 174 -6.03 6.49 9.04
C VAL A 174 -6.19 5.72 10.33
N THR A 175 -7.09 6.15 11.20
CA THR A 175 -7.38 5.46 12.46
C THR A 175 -8.11 4.13 12.23
N PRO A 176 -8.16 3.20 13.22
CA PRO A 176 -8.99 1.99 13.13
C PRO A 176 -10.47 2.25 12.86
N GLY A 177 -10.96 3.43 13.20
CA GLY A 177 -12.33 3.91 12.87
C GLY A 177 -12.49 4.50 11.47
N GLY A 178 -11.43 4.49 10.65
CA GLY A 178 -11.48 5.02 9.28
C GLY A 178 -11.36 6.55 9.16
N VAL A 179 -10.97 7.26 10.24
CA VAL A 179 -10.75 8.71 10.16
C VAL A 179 -9.39 8.97 9.51
N VAL A 180 -9.40 9.69 8.40
CA VAL A 180 -8.23 10.08 7.60
C VAL A 180 -7.83 11.50 7.93
N THR A 181 -6.55 11.70 8.23
CA THR A 181 -5.96 13.03 8.47
C THR A 181 -4.60 13.14 7.80
N THR A 182 -4.22 14.34 7.39
CA THR A 182 -2.87 14.63 6.92
C THR A 182 -1.90 14.62 8.12
N PHE A 183 -1.01 13.62 8.17
CA PHE A 183 -0.05 13.46 9.26
C PHE A 183 1.23 14.28 9.03
N ALA A 184 1.74 14.31 7.79
CA ALA A 184 2.90 15.13 7.43
C ALA A 184 2.90 15.43 5.92
N GLY A 185 3.55 16.55 5.56
CA GLY A 185 3.63 17.01 4.18
C GLY A 185 2.51 17.96 3.78
N ASN A 186 2.70 18.63 2.66
CA ASN A 186 1.71 19.48 2.01
C ASN A 186 1.90 19.38 0.49
N GLU A 187 1.04 20.05 -0.29
CA GLU A 187 1.03 20.00 -1.75
C GLU A 187 2.30 20.53 -2.42
N ASN A 188 3.08 21.36 -1.69
CA ASN A 188 4.33 21.90 -2.23
C ASN A 188 5.46 20.88 -2.10
N THR A 189 6.13 20.60 -3.20
CA THR A 189 7.32 19.75 -3.19
C THR A 189 8.48 20.42 -2.45
N GLY A 190 9.36 19.62 -1.87
CA GLY A 190 10.57 20.12 -1.21
C GLY A 190 11.06 19.16 -0.14
N ASN A 191 12.11 19.60 0.57
CA ASN A 191 12.80 18.78 1.58
C ASN A 191 12.77 19.42 2.98
N GLN A 192 11.81 20.28 3.24
CA GLN A 192 11.72 21.02 4.50
C GLN A 192 11.41 20.07 5.67
N ASN A 193 12.25 20.14 6.71
CA ASN A 193 11.98 19.54 8.02
C ASN A 193 10.96 20.40 8.79
N GLY A 194 10.32 19.82 9.81
CA GLY A 194 9.34 20.53 10.64
C GLY A 194 8.38 19.58 11.32
N THR A 195 7.15 20.01 11.55
CA THR A 195 6.10 19.18 12.17
C THR A 195 4.84 19.22 11.32
N GLY A 196 4.27 18.05 11.07
CA GLY A 196 3.00 17.89 10.36
C GLY A 196 3.00 18.55 8.98
N VAL A 197 1.99 19.35 8.70
CA VAL A 197 1.79 20.05 7.41
C VAL A 197 2.83 21.14 7.10
N ASN A 198 3.66 21.52 8.07
CA ASN A 198 4.75 22.46 7.83
C ASN A 198 6.00 21.82 7.22
N THR A 199 5.90 20.55 6.82
CA THR A 199 6.98 19.79 6.19
C THR A 199 6.72 19.61 4.70
N ARG A 200 7.76 19.23 3.95
CA ARG A 200 7.64 18.96 2.52
C ARG A 200 8.36 17.70 2.15
N PHE A 201 7.77 16.95 1.24
CA PHE A 201 8.33 15.79 0.56
C PHE A 201 8.32 16.02 -0.96
N SER A 202 9.00 15.15 -1.68
CA SER A 202 8.95 15.14 -3.14
C SER A 202 8.86 13.71 -3.66
N SER A 203 7.67 13.32 -4.09
CA SER A 203 7.34 11.96 -4.56
C SER A 203 7.81 10.86 -3.59
N PRO A 204 7.33 10.84 -2.33
CA PRO A 204 7.65 9.76 -1.40
C PRO A 204 7.10 8.43 -1.92
N VAL A 205 7.88 7.33 -1.77
CA VAL A 205 7.53 6.03 -2.39
C VAL A 205 7.62 4.83 -1.45
N GLY A 206 8.24 4.93 -0.30
CA GLY A 206 8.36 3.81 0.63
C GLY A 206 8.19 4.25 2.07
N ILE A 207 7.52 3.43 2.87
CA ILE A 207 7.32 3.65 4.30
C ILE A 207 7.66 2.39 5.08
N ALA A 208 8.42 2.57 6.16
CA ALA A 208 8.66 1.53 7.15
C ALA A 208 8.44 2.12 8.55
N ILE A 209 8.13 1.27 9.51
CA ILE A 209 7.88 1.66 10.90
C ILE A 209 8.80 0.86 11.83
N ASP A 210 9.34 1.50 12.86
CA ASP A 210 10.12 0.83 13.89
C ASP A 210 9.26 0.48 15.14
N ALA A 211 9.84 -0.25 16.07
CA ALA A 211 9.16 -0.67 17.30
C ALA A 211 8.79 0.49 18.25
N ASN A 212 9.21 1.70 17.96
CA ASN A 212 8.85 2.92 18.69
C ASN A 212 7.85 3.78 17.91
N ASP A 213 7.21 3.20 16.88
CA ASP A 213 6.27 3.87 15.98
C ASP A 213 6.87 5.08 15.22
N ASN A 214 8.21 5.14 15.04
CA ASN A 214 8.78 6.10 14.12
C ASN A 214 8.63 5.59 12.68
N LEU A 215 8.20 6.49 11.79
CA LEU A 215 8.13 6.19 10.37
C LEU A 215 9.44 6.59 9.67
N PHE A 216 9.85 5.78 8.71
CA PHE A 216 10.96 6.07 7.80
C PHE A 216 10.42 6.11 6.38
N ILE A 217 10.57 7.26 5.73
CA ILE A 217 9.99 7.55 4.43
C ILE A 217 11.11 7.68 3.38
N SER A 218 11.01 6.93 2.30
CA SER A 218 11.84 7.13 1.12
C SER A 218 11.33 8.35 0.34
N ASP A 219 11.96 9.49 0.54
CA ASP A 219 11.64 10.77 -0.11
C ASP A 219 12.41 10.86 -1.43
N ALA A 220 11.88 10.16 -2.46
CA ALA A 220 12.65 9.70 -3.61
C ALA A 220 13.27 10.83 -4.44
N GLN A 221 12.50 11.85 -4.80
CA GLN A 221 13.01 12.97 -5.59
C GLN A 221 13.92 13.91 -4.79
N ASN A 222 13.91 13.79 -3.45
CA ASN A 222 14.85 14.50 -2.58
C ASN A 222 16.11 13.67 -2.26
N HIS A 223 16.21 12.43 -2.72
CA HIS A 223 17.33 11.51 -2.46
C HIS A 223 17.63 11.34 -0.95
N ARG A 224 16.55 11.20 -0.14
CA ARG A 224 16.63 11.16 1.32
C ARG A 224 15.76 10.07 1.91
N ILE A 225 16.18 9.62 3.08
CA ILE A 225 15.29 8.94 4.02
C ILE A 225 14.90 9.96 5.09
N ARG A 226 13.60 10.14 5.28
CA ARG A 226 13.06 11.03 6.31
C ARG A 226 12.54 10.19 7.47
N LYS A 227 12.80 10.63 8.70
CA LYS A 227 12.23 10.07 9.91
C LYS A 227 11.09 10.94 10.38
N ILE A 228 9.95 10.35 10.75
CA ILE A 228 8.81 11.03 11.37
C ILE A 228 8.56 10.36 12.72
N THR A 229 8.57 11.13 13.80
CA THR A 229 8.24 10.62 15.13
C THR A 229 6.71 10.47 15.28
N PRO A 230 6.22 9.72 16.30
CA PRO A 230 4.77 9.65 16.61
C PRO A 230 4.12 11.03 16.84
N ALA A 231 4.89 12.03 17.25
CA ALA A 231 4.43 13.42 17.38
C ALA A 231 4.40 14.21 16.05
N GLY A 232 4.69 13.56 14.91
CA GLY A 232 4.69 14.19 13.59
C GLY A 232 5.91 15.07 13.29
N VAL A 233 6.99 14.97 14.07
CA VAL A 233 8.24 15.73 13.81
C VAL A 233 9.02 15.02 12.70
N VAL A 234 9.26 15.72 11.60
CA VAL A 234 9.97 15.22 10.41
C VAL A 234 11.40 15.75 10.39
N THR A 235 12.36 14.85 10.26
CA THR A 235 13.78 15.17 10.10
C THR A 235 14.38 14.38 8.93
N THR A 236 15.49 14.86 8.37
CA THR A 236 16.29 14.05 7.45
C THR A 236 17.09 13.03 8.27
N TYR A 237 16.89 11.75 7.99
CA TYR A 237 17.59 10.64 8.64
C TYR A 237 18.87 10.27 7.89
N ALA A 238 18.81 10.18 6.56
CA ALA A 238 19.94 9.87 5.69
C ALA A 238 19.77 10.49 4.31
N GLY A 239 20.86 10.63 3.57
CA GLY A 239 20.88 11.21 2.24
C GLY A 239 20.94 12.74 2.23
N SER A 240 21.36 13.31 1.11
CA SER A 240 21.51 14.77 0.97
C SER A 240 21.21 15.26 -0.44
N THR A 241 22.09 14.96 -1.39
CA THR A 241 21.99 15.34 -2.80
C THR A 241 22.08 14.08 -3.66
N GLN A 242 21.66 14.19 -4.91
CA GLN A 242 21.84 13.09 -5.86
C GLN A 242 23.31 12.71 -5.99
N GLY A 243 23.61 11.39 -5.89
CA GLY A 243 24.95 10.85 -6.04
C GLY A 243 25.28 9.74 -5.07
N TYR A 244 26.46 9.17 -5.24
CA TYR A 244 27.03 8.12 -4.38
C TYR A 244 27.98 8.80 -3.40
N GLN A 245 27.63 8.84 -2.11
CA GLN A 245 28.52 9.23 -1.02
C GLN A 245 28.32 8.26 0.14
N ASN A 246 29.42 7.60 0.55
CA ASN A 246 29.47 6.80 1.77
C ASN A 246 29.91 7.69 2.94
#